data_640f7a7690b517128b4a463f39e22f87
#
_entry.id   640f7a7690b517128b4a463f39e22f87
#
_cell.length_a   1.000
_cell.length_b   1.000
_cell.length_c   1.000
_cell.angle_alpha   90.00
_cell.angle_beta   90.00
_cell.angle_gamma   90.00
#
_symmetry.space_group_name_H-M   'P 1'
#
loop_
_entity.id
_entity.type
_entity.pdbx_description
1 polymer ?
#
loop_
_entity_poly.entity_id
_entity_poly.type
_entity_poly.pdbx_seq_one_letter_code
_entity_poly.pdbx_strand_id
1 'polypeptide(L)'
;GLDVDGHTSSARDVAVMSRELINNHPQIKEFSSIWMESITHITRKGEKDFVLTNTNKLMKQYAYATGLKTGSTSKAGCCLSGTANKDGIDLIAVVMAAPTSKIRFSDAITLLNYGFSVCSIYKDEEPLDTESIKISSGRQDKIKITKEKDYSYMFINKYNNDDIRRECIINDNIKAPLKEGDEVGTIKYYYNEAY
;
A
#
# COMPACT_ATOMS: atom_id res chain seq x y z
N GLY A 1 -3.91 23.85 -4.63
CA GLY A 1 -4.74 24.57 -4.01
C GLY A 1 -5.84 25.36 -4.68
N LEU A 2 -5.56 26.56 -5.12
CA LEU A 2 -6.52 27.45 -5.77
C LEU A 2 -6.26 27.50 -7.29
N ASP A 3 -7.27 27.95 -8.04
CA ASP A 3 -7.13 28.12 -9.48
C ASP A 3 -6.10 29.21 -9.81
N VAL A 4 -5.10 28.84 -10.60
CA VAL A 4 -4.08 29.71 -11.16
C VAL A 4 -3.91 29.33 -12.64
N ASP A 5 -3.67 30.31 -13.51
CA ASP A 5 -3.46 30.06 -14.93
C ASP A 5 -2.22 29.16 -15.14
N GLY A 6 -2.39 28.14 -15.98
CA GLY A 6 -1.34 27.15 -16.24
C GLY A 6 -1.16 26.07 -15.16
N HIS A 7 -1.88 26.12 -14.03
CA HIS A 7 -1.82 25.09 -13.00
C HIS A 7 -2.71 23.90 -13.40
N THR A 8 -2.11 22.91 -13.98
CA THR A 8 -2.79 21.69 -14.44
C THR A 8 -2.13 20.43 -13.87
N SER A 9 -2.88 19.35 -13.78
CA SER A 9 -2.41 18.03 -13.39
C SER A 9 -3.25 16.96 -14.08
N SER A 10 -2.80 15.72 -14.07
CA SER A 10 -3.56 14.57 -14.54
C SER A 10 -3.93 13.63 -13.40
N ALA A 11 -4.93 12.77 -13.62
CA ALA A 11 -5.29 11.73 -12.65
C ALA A 11 -4.11 10.80 -12.38
N ARG A 12 -3.27 10.54 -13.40
CA ARG A 12 -2.04 9.74 -13.24
C ARG A 12 -1.02 10.42 -12.33
N ASP A 13 -0.77 11.71 -12.51
CA ASP A 13 0.20 12.45 -11.68
C ASP A 13 -0.24 12.43 -10.21
N VAL A 14 -1.54 12.68 -9.97
CA VAL A 14 -2.11 12.62 -8.62
C VAL A 14 -2.01 11.22 -8.03
N ALA A 15 -2.22 10.17 -8.82
CA ALA A 15 -2.06 8.79 -8.36
C ALA A 15 -0.61 8.46 -8.00
N VAL A 16 0.37 8.90 -8.81
CA VAL A 16 1.80 8.74 -8.53
C VAL A 16 2.20 9.46 -7.24
N MET A 17 1.81 10.73 -7.08
CA MET A 17 2.07 11.48 -5.85
C MET A 17 1.44 10.83 -4.62
N SER A 18 0.21 10.32 -4.76
CA SER A 18 -0.49 9.62 -3.68
C SER A 18 0.21 8.33 -3.30
N ARG A 19 0.68 7.55 -4.29
CA ARG A 19 1.44 6.32 -4.07
C ARG A 19 2.75 6.59 -3.32
N GLU A 20 3.52 7.59 -3.76
CA GLU A 20 4.74 7.99 -3.07
C GLU A 20 4.47 8.41 -1.62
N LEU A 21 3.41 9.19 -1.40
CA LEU A 21 3.02 9.64 -0.07
C LEU A 21 2.69 8.47 0.86
N ILE A 22 1.84 7.53 0.43
CA ILE A 22 1.41 6.42 1.30
C ILE A 22 2.50 5.36 1.51
N ASN A 23 3.42 5.19 0.55
CA ASN A 23 4.51 4.22 0.66
C ASN A 23 5.67 4.75 1.54
N ASN A 24 6.06 6.00 1.34
CA ASN A 24 7.20 6.59 2.05
C ASN A 24 6.82 7.28 3.36
N HIS A 25 5.53 7.62 3.53
CA HIS A 25 4.99 8.28 4.71
C HIS A 25 3.67 7.63 5.16
N PRO A 26 3.69 6.33 5.54
CA PRO A 26 2.48 5.58 5.87
C PRO A 26 1.68 6.17 7.03
N GLN A 27 2.32 6.99 7.88
CA GLN A 27 1.67 7.71 8.98
C GLN A 27 0.54 8.63 8.50
N ILE A 28 0.53 9.03 7.23
CA ILE A 28 -0.57 9.84 6.68
C ILE A 28 -1.93 9.13 6.81
N LYS A 29 -1.94 7.79 6.79
CA LYS A 29 -3.15 7.00 6.94
C LYS A 29 -3.81 7.20 8.33
N GLU A 30 -3.02 7.44 9.38
CA GLU A 30 -3.51 7.70 10.73
C GLU A 30 -4.40 8.95 10.76
N PHE A 31 -4.02 9.99 10.02
CA PHE A 31 -4.77 11.26 9.94
C PHE A 31 -5.87 11.22 8.89
N SER A 32 -5.58 10.69 7.71
CA SER A 32 -6.53 10.72 6.58
C SER A 32 -7.73 9.81 6.79
N SER A 33 -7.63 8.80 7.66
CA SER A 33 -8.71 7.88 8.01
C SER A 33 -9.67 8.42 9.07
N ILE A 34 -9.32 9.48 9.80
CA ILE A 34 -10.18 10.06 10.83
C ILE A 34 -11.41 10.70 10.17
N TRP A 35 -12.61 10.27 10.58
CA TRP A 35 -13.86 10.89 10.11
C TRP A 35 -14.22 12.13 10.90
N MET A 36 -14.15 12.06 12.21
CA MET A 36 -14.46 13.17 13.12
C MET A 36 -13.52 13.16 14.32
N GLU A 37 -13.11 14.34 14.75
CA GLU A 37 -12.27 14.53 15.93
C GLU A 37 -12.68 15.80 16.67
N SER A 38 -12.72 15.73 18.00
CA SER A 38 -12.95 16.90 18.87
C SER A 38 -11.62 17.43 19.35
N ILE A 39 -11.42 18.74 19.21
CA ILE A 39 -10.30 19.47 19.81
C ILE A 39 -10.82 20.53 20.76
N THR A 40 -10.14 20.71 21.88
CA THR A 40 -10.44 21.82 22.79
C THR A 40 -9.71 23.07 22.31
N HIS A 41 -10.48 24.04 21.88
CA HIS A 41 -9.96 25.33 21.43
C HIS A 41 -9.89 26.30 22.62
N ILE A 42 -8.67 26.60 23.05
CA ILE A 42 -8.39 27.49 24.17
C ILE A 42 -8.16 28.91 23.62
N THR A 43 -8.97 29.86 24.07
CA THR A 43 -8.87 31.28 23.71
C THR A 43 -8.81 32.15 24.96
N ARG A 44 -8.55 33.44 24.79
CA ARG A 44 -8.64 34.42 25.88
C ARG A 44 -10.04 34.52 26.51
N LYS A 45 -11.08 34.02 25.82
CA LYS A 45 -12.48 34.03 26.27
C LYS A 45 -12.91 32.72 26.96
N GLY A 46 -11.99 31.79 27.13
CA GLY A 46 -12.23 30.46 27.71
C GLY A 46 -12.00 29.31 26.72
N GLU A 47 -12.34 28.13 27.18
CA GLU A 47 -12.20 26.86 26.45
C GLU A 47 -13.54 26.51 25.78
N LYS A 48 -13.45 25.95 24.57
CA LYS A 48 -14.61 25.45 23.83
C LYS A 48 -14.21 24.26 22.99
N ASP A 49 -14.97 23.18 23.08
CA ASP A 49 -14.81 22.03 22.19
C ASP A 49 -15.25 22.36 20.78
N PHE A 50 -14.41 21.97 19.84
CA PHE A 50 -14.63 22.17 18.42
C PHE A 50 -14.51 20.83 17.69
N VAL A 51 -15.58 20.40 17.04
CA VAL A 51 -15.61 19.15 16.27
C VAL A 51 -15.19 19.41 14.84
N LEU A 52 -14.12 18.76 14.44
CA LEU A 52 -13.65 18.71 13.04
C LEU A 52 -14.26 17.50 12.36
N THR A 53 -14.76 17.69 11.14
CA THR A 53 -15.30 16.62 10.31
C THR A 53 -14.55 16.55 9.00
N ASN A 54 -14.12 15.36 8.61
CA ASN A 54 -13.44 15.14 7.35
C ASN A 54 -14.34 15.44 6.16
N THR A 55 -13.84 16.16 5.18
CA THR A 55 -14.55 16.44 3.92
C THR A 55 -14.59 15.23 2.99
N ASN A 56 -13.74 14.23 3.25
CA ASN A 56 -13.68 12.99 2.48
C ASN A 56 -14.76 12.01 2.94
N LYS A 57 -15.96 12.15 2.39
CA LYS A 57 -17.10 11.26 2.70
C LYS A 57 -16.88 9.81 2.28
N LEU A 58 -15.82 9.50 1.52
CA LEU A 58 -15.45 8.11 1.20
C LEU A 58 -15.25 7.32 2.49
N MET A 59 -14.67 7.93 3.53
CA MET A 59 -14.45 7.34 4.85
C MET A 59 -15.73 6.82 5.53
N LYS A 60 -16.89 7.38 5.19
CA LYS A 60 -18.20 6.97 5.70
C LYS A 60 -18.96 6.05 4.76
N GLN A 61 -18.68 6.16 3.45
CA GLN A 61 -19.45 5.48 2.40
C GLN A 61 -18.83 4.16 1.95
N TYR A 62 -17.55 3.93 2.26
CA TYR A 62 -16.80 2.77 1.79
C TYR A 62 -15.97 2.16 2.93
N ALA A 63 -16.32 0.95 3.31
CA ALA A 63 -15.77 0.29 4.50
C ALA A 63 -14.24 0.06 4.45
N TYR A 64 -13.67 -0.02 3.25
CA TYR A 64 -12.23 -0.25 3.05
C TYR A 64 -11.43 1.05 2.87
N ALA A 65 -12.08 2.22 2.94
CA ALA A 65 -11.41 3.50 2.71
C ALA A 65 -10.34 3.79 3.78
N THR A 66 -9.19 4.31 3.33
CA THR A 66 -8.05 4.72 4.17
C THR A 66 -7.68 6.19 4.00
N GLY A 67 -8.33 6.91 3.07
CA GLY A 67 -8.08 8.33 2.78
C GLY A 67 -8.46 8.67 1.35
N LEU A 68 -7.83 9.66 0.69
CA LEU A 68 -6.67 10.44 1.11
C LEU A 68 -7.05 11.93 1.15
N LYS A 69 -7.35 12.56 -0.03
CA LYS A 69 -7.59 14.00 -0.14
C LYS A 69 -8.69 14.35 -1.13
N THR A 70 -9.58 15.25 -0.72
CA THR A 70 -10.56 15.90 -1.58
C THR A 70 -10.11 17.30 -2.01
N GLY A 71 -10.56 17.75 -3.16
CA GLY A 71 -10.41 19.13 -3.63
C GLY A 71 -11.60 19.55 -4.47
N SER A 72 -11.87 20.86 -4.52
CA SER A 72 -12.94 21.40 -5.37
C SER A 72 -12.68 22.87 -5.64
N THR A 73 -12.73 23.25 -6.91
CA THR A 73 -12.75 24.64 -7.37
C THR A 73 -13.75 24.79 -8.50
N SER A 74 -14.08 26.01 -8.88
CA SER A 74 -15.00 26.24 -9.99
C SER A 74 -14.46 25.76 -11.33
N LYS A 75 -13.14 25.81 -11.55
CA LYS A 75 -12.49 25.33 -12.79
C LYS A 75 -12.22 23.82 -12.75
N ALA A 76 -11.74 23.30 -11.60
CA ALA A 76 -11.35 21.89 -11.47
C ALA A 76 -12.53 20.94 -11.24
N GLY A 77 -13.73 21.43 -10.91
CA GLY A 77 -14.82 20.58 -10.46
C GLY A 77 -14.53 19.87 -9.15
N CYS A 78 -15.17 18.74 -8.88
CA CYS A 78 -14.95 17.95 -7.70
C CYS A 78 -13.88 16.88 -7.95
N CYS A 79 -12.76 16.94 -7.20
CA CYS A 79 -11.63 16.02 -7.33
C CYS A 79 -11.42 15.20 -6.06
N LEU A 80 -10.91 13.98 -6.21
CA LEU A 80 -10.59 13.06 -5.13
C LEU A 80 -9.37 12.21 -5.51
N SER A 81 -8.42 12.12 -4.60
CA SER A 81 -7.55 10.96 -4.48
C SER A 81 -8.09 10.11 -3.34
N GLY A 82 -8.73 9.00 -3.66
CA GLY A 82 -9.29 8.05 -2.71
C GLY A 82 -8.36 6.85 -2.55
N THR A 83 -8.12 6.43 -1.31
CA THR A 83 -7.33 5.23 -1.01
C THR A 83 -8.16 4.22 -0.24
N ALA A 84 -7.90 2.94 -0.48
CA ALA A 84 -8.58 1.85 0.22
C ALA A 84 -7.64 0.66 0.38
N ASN A 85 -7.81 -0.08 1.46
CA ASN A 85 -7.14 -1.36 1.69
C ASN A 85 -8.17 -2.46 1.93
N LYS A 86 -8.02 -3.57 1.22
CA LYS A 86 -8.83 -4.77 1.40
C LYS A 86 -7.94 -5.99 1.23
N ASP A 87 -7.95 -6.89 2.22
CA ASP A 87 -7.23 -8.17 2.21
C ASP A 87 -5.71 -8.01 1.92
N GLY A 88 -5.13 -6.88 2.36
CA GLY A 88 -3.71 -6.55 2.16
C GLY A 88 -3.41 -5.88 0.82
N ILE A 89 -4.41 -5.65 -0.03
CA ILE A 89 -4.27 -4.92 -1.29
C ILE A 89 -4.57 -3.44 -1.04
N ASP A 90 -3.60 -2.56 -1.27
CA ASP A 90 -3.78 -1.12 -1.26
C ASP A 90 -4.10 -0.61 -2.68
N LEU A 91 -5.19 0.13 -2.84
CA LEU A 91 -5.59 0.74 -4.10
C LEU A 91 -5.75 2.25 -3.96
N ILE A 92 -5.47 2.94 -5.06
CA ILE A 92 -5.66 4.38 -5.22
C ILE A 92 -6.60 4.62 -6.41
N ALA A 93 -7.71 5.30 -6.15
CA ALA A 93 -8.62 5.77 -7.19
C ALA A 93 -8.59 7.30 -7.26
N VAL A 94 -8.27 7.84 -8.43
CA VAL A 94 -8.25 9.29 -8.66
C VAL A 94 -9.39 9.68 -9.57
N VAL A 95 -10.26 10.56 -9.08
CA VAL A 95 -11.36 11.15 -9.83
C VAL A 95 -11.10 12.64 -9.95
N MET A 96 -11.15 13.18 -11.17
CA MET A 96 -10.96 14.59 -11.44
C MET A 96 -12.16 15.14 -12.22
N ALA A 97 -12.45 16.41 -12.00
CA ALA A 97 -13.49 17.15 -12.71
C ALA A 97 -14.91 16.54 -12.63
N ALA A 98 -15.22 15.79 -11.56
CA ALA A 98 -16.58 15.33 -11.37
C ALA A 98 -17.55 16.52 -11.17
N PRO A 99 -18.75 16.47 -11.77
CA PRO A 99 -19.69 17.59 -11.73
C PRO A 99 -20.25 17.85 -10.31
N THR A 100 -20.29 16.81 -9.47
CA THR A 100 -20.77 16.93 -8.09
C THR A 100 -19.94 16.08 -7.11
N SER A 101 -19.98 16.46 -5.85
CA SER A 101 -19.36 15.68 -4.79
C SER A 101 -19.94 14.25 -4.69
N LYS A 102 -21.25 14.06 -4.97
CA LYS A 102 -21.89 12.74 -4.96
C LYS A 102 -21.31 11.84 -6.03
N ILE A 103 -21.18 12.34 -7.26
CA ILE A 103 -20.62 11.60 -8.41
C ILE A 103 -19.16 11.26 -8.13
N ARG A 104 -18.35 12.21 -7.66
CA ARG A 104 -16.94 11.97 -7.29
C ARG A 104 -16.75 10.73 -6.38
N PHE A 105 -17.57 10.60 -5.35
CA PHE A 105 -17.44 9.45 -4.43
C PHE A 105 -18.00 8.16 -5.04
N SER A 106 -19.10 8.23 -5.78
CA SER A 106 -19.65 7.08 -6.50
C SER A 106 -18.65 6.50 -7.51
N ASP A 107 -18.01 7.37 -8.29
CA ASP A 107 -17.02 6.95 -9.28
C ASP A 107 -15.79 6.33 -8.62
N ALA A 108 -15.31 6.94 -7.53
CA ALA A 108 -14.19 6.38 -6.77
C ALA A 108 -14.49 4.99 -6.19
N ILE A 109 -15.69 4.79 -5.64
CA ILE A 109 -16.14 3.48 -5.14
C ILE A 109 -16.21 2.45 -6.28
N THR A 110 -16.73 2.85 -7.44
CA THR A 110 -16.79 1.99 -8.62
C THR A 110 -15.39 1.57 -9.07
N LEU A 111 -14.45 2.51 -9.16
CA LEU A 111 -13.06 2.23 -9.52
C LEU A 111 -12.36 1.31 -8.50
N LEU A 112 -12.54 1.56 -7.20
CA LEU A 112 -11.97 0.72 -6.14
C LEU A 112 -12.55 -0.69 -6.17
N ASN A 113 -13.87 -0.85 -6.33
CA ASN A 113 -14.49 -2.16 -6.45
C ASN A 113 -14.00 -2.91 -7.70
N TYR A 114 -13.86 -2.22 -8.82
CA TYR A 114 -13.27 -2.81 -10.02
C TYR A 114 -11.84 -3.28 -9.74
N GLY A 115 -10.99 -2.41 -9.17
CA GLY A 115 -9.62 -2.75 -8.82
C GLY A 115 -9.53 -4.00 -7.92
N PHE A 116 -10.33 -4.05 -6.85
CA PHE A 116 -10.37 -5.24 -5.96
C PHE A 116 -10.93 -6.48 -6.64
N SER A 117 -11.76 -6.34 -7.68
CA SER A 117 -12.29 -7.50 -8.42
C SER A 117 -11.26 -8.12 -9.38
N VAL A 118 -10.30 -7.31 -9.84
CA VAL A 118 -9.28 -7.77 -10.81
C VAL A 118 -7.90 -7.99 -10.19
N CYS A 119 -7.64 -7.47 -8.98
CA CYS A 119 -6.38 -7.72 -8.29
C CYS A 119 -6.47 -8.96 -7.40
N SER A 120 -5.38 -9.70 -7.33
CA SER A 120 -5.18 -10.81 -6.41
C SER A 120 -3.78 -10.78 -5.83
N ILE A 121 -3.59 -11.31 -4.63
CA ILE A 121 -2.29 -11.34 -3.96
C ILE A 121 -1.84 -12.78 -3.73
N TYR A 122 -0.66 -13.11 -4.24
CA TYR A 122 0.05 -14.31 -3.86
C TYR A 122 0.85 -14.06 -2.58
N LYS A 123 0.82 -15.01 -1.66
CA LYS A 123 1.66 -15.01 -0.45
C LYS A 123 2.40 -16.32 -0.38
N ASP A 124 3.71 -16.27 -0.16
CA ASP A 124 4.51 -17.47 0.05
C ASP A 124 4.42 -17.91 1.51
N GLU A 125 3.52 -18.83 1.79
CA GLU A 125 3.32 -19.45 3.10
C GLU A 125 4.13 -20.74 3.28
N GLU A 126 4.87 -21.18 2.23
CA GLU A 126 5.64 -22.41 2.28
C GLU A 126 6.89 -22.25 3.15
N PRO A 127 7.23 -23.25 3.98
CA PRO A 127 8.48 -23.26 4.73
C PRO A 127 9.69 -23.32 3.78
N LEU A 128 10.89 -23.07 4.31
CA LEU A 128 12.12 -23.35 3.58
C LEU A 128 12.29 -24.87 3.39
N ASP A 129 12.81 -25.27 2.23
CA ASP A 129 13.11 -26.69 1.93
C ASP A 129 14.13 -27.28 2.90
N THR A 130 14.96 -26.43 3.47
CA THR A 130 15.89 -26.80 4.55
C THR A 130 15.93 -25.72 5.62
N GLU A 131 15.95 -26.14 6.88
CA GLU A 131 16.08 -25.23 8.03
C GLU A 131 17.54 -24.98 8.43
N SER A 132 18.47 -25.75 7.88
CA SER A 132 19.90 -25.62 8.22
C SER A 132 20.81 -25.96 7.06
N ILE A 133 21.92 -25.25 6.97
CA ILE A 133 22.94 -25.43 5.94
C ILE A 133 24.30 -25.72 6.57
N LYS A 134 25.15 -26.44 5.83
CA LYS A 134 26.52 -26.69 6.22
C LYS A 134 27.40 -25.47 5.98
N ILE A 135 28.30 -25.20 6.90
CA ILE A 135 29.32 -24.15 6.78
C ILE A 135 30.71 -24.72 6.97
N SER A 136 31.70 -24.05 6.44
CA SER A 136 33.11 -24.40 6.61
C SER A 136 33.86 -23.43 7.53
N SER A 137 34.96 -23.89 8.14
CA SER A 137 35.87 -23.06 8.94
C SER A 137 35.28 -22.47 10.22
N GLY A 138 34.16 -23.00 10.71
CA GLY A 138 33.52 -22.60 11.97
C GLY A 138 33.70 -23.59 13.11
N ARG A 139 33.26 -23.19 14.32
CA ARG A 139 33.15 -24.11 15.46
C ARG A 139 31.95 -25.05 15.34
N GLN A 140 30.98 -24.68 14.54
CA GLN A 140 29.79 -25.45 14.22
C GLN A 140 29.85 -25.82 12.74
N ASP A 141 29.40 -27.02 12.41
CA ASP A 141 29.33 -27.50 11.02
C ASP A 141 28.04 -27.10 10.29
N LYS A 142 27.04 -26.60 11.03
CA LYS A 142 25.75 -26.21 10.52
C LYS A 142 25.24 -24.94 11.20
N ILE A 143 24.50 -24.14 10.44
CA ILE A 143 23.75 -22.98 10.94
C ILE A 143 22.28 -23.12 10.57
N LYS A 144 21.41 -22.58 11.41
CA LYS A 144 19.98 -22.42 11.10
C LYS A 144 19.81 -21.24 10.14
N ILE A 145 18.93 -21.39 9.17
CA ILE A 145 18.55 -20.31 8.23
C ILE A 145 17.06 -20.02 8.36
N THR A 146 16.70 -18.78 8.09
CA THR A 146 15.31 -18.31 8.08
C THR A 146 15.08 -17.40 6.88
N LYS A 147 13.83 -17.23 6.47
CA LYS A 147 13.48 -16.17 5.52
C LYS A 147 13.69 -14.81 6.19
N GLU A 148 14.24 -13.84 5.47
CA GLU A 148 14.36 -12.45 5.95
C GLU A 148 12.98 -11.83 6.17
N LYS A 149 12.05 -12.10 5.24
CA LYS A 149 10.67 -11.61 5.27
C LYS A 149 9.76 -12.52 4.47
N ASP A 150 8.47 -12.43 4.76
CA ASP A 150 7.44 -13.08 3.94
C ASP A 150 7.36 -12.40 2.57
N TYR A 151 7.28 -13.22 1.53
CA TYR A 151 7.14 -12.73 0.18
C TYR A 151 5.66 -12.67 -0.21
N SER A 152 5.27 -11.55 -0.83
CA SER A 152 3.97 -11.42 -1.47
C SER A 152 4.09 -10.64 -2.77
N TYR A 153 3.24 -11.01 -3.73
CA TYR A 153 3.18 -10.35 -5.03
C TYR A 153 1.72 -10.11 -5.44
N MET A 154 1.43 -8.92 -5.94
CA MET A 154 0.10 -8.54 -6.40
C MET A 154 0.01 -8.75 -7.92
N PHE A 155 -0.90 -9.62 -8.31
CA PHE A 155 -1.26 -9.84 -9.71
C PHE A 155 -2.43 -8.96 -10.13
N ILE A 156 -2.35 -8.41 -11.33
CA ILE A 156 -3.51 -7.87 -12.05
C ILE A 156 -4.12 -9.05 -12.79
N ASN A 157 -5.38 -9.35 -12.52
CA ASN A 157 -6.10 -10.57 -12.88
C ASN A 157 -5.81 -11.75 -11.93
N LYS A 158 -6.57 -12.82 -12.11
CA LYS A 158 -6.36 -14.07 -11.36
C LYS A 158 -5.08 -14.74 -11.82
N TYR A 159 -4.35 -15.30 -10.88
CA TYR A 159 -3.22 -16.17 -11.15
C TYR A 159 -3.58 -17.61 -10.77
N ASN A 160 -2.84 -18.59 -11.33
CA ASN A 160 -2.89 -19.96 -10.90
C ASN A 160 -1.62 -20.26 -10.09
N ASN A 161 -1.77 -20.85 -8.92
CA ASN A 161 -0.63 -21.24 -8.08
C ASN A 161 0.32 -22.19 -8.80
N ASP A 162 -0.21 -23.08 -9.65
CA ASP A 162 0.59 -24.05 -10.42
C ASP A 162 1.53 -23.39 -11.43
N ASP A 163 1.26 -22.13 -11.81
CA ASP A 163 2.11 -21.34 -12.71
C ASP A 163 3.22 -20.58 -11.95
N ILE A 164 3.22 -20.67 -10.62
CA ILE A 164 4.25 -20.03 -9.78
C ILE A 164 5.28 -21.08 -9.38
N ARG A 165 6.50 -20.91 -9.87
CA ARG A 165 7.64 -21.73 -9.49
C ARG A 165 8.51 -20.97 -8.49
N ARG A 166 8.77 -21.59 -7.36
CA ARG A 166 9.69 -21.12 -6.33
C ARG A 166 11.00 -21.90 -6.43
N GLU A 167 12.12 -21.21 -6.31
CA GLU A 167 13.45 -21.79 -6.35
C GLU A 167 14.29 -21.22 -5.19
N CYS A 168 14.69 -22.07 -4.26
CA CYS A 168 15.57 -21.71 -3.16
C CYS A 168 17.02 -22.02 -3.55
N ILE A 169 17.84 -20.99 -3.68
CA ILE A 169 19.25 -21.09 -4.08
C ILE A 169 20.10 -20.75 -2.85
N ILE A 170 20.86 -21.72 -2.37
CA ILE A 170 21.84 -21.50 -1.30
C ILE A 170 23.18 -21.17 -1.94
N ASN A 171 23.87 -20.17 -1.38
CA ASN A 171 25.19 -19.76 -1.86
C ASN A 171 26.21 -20.88 -1.65
N ASP A 172 27.11 -21.07 -2.63
CA ASP A 172 28.20 -22.02 -2.51
C ASP A 172 29.27 -21.52 -1.53
N ASN A 173 29.96 -22.47 -0.89
CA ASN A 173 31.15 -22.21 -0.06
C ASN A 173 30.95 -21.21 1.08
N ILE A 174 29.83 -21.28 1.79
CA ILE A 174 29.57 -20.46 2.95
C ILE A 174 30.58 -20.77 4.04
N LYS A 175 31.29 -19.74 4.54
CA LYS A 175 32.39 -19.85 5.51
C LYS A 175 32.13 -18.98 6.74
N ALA A 176 32.58 -19.48 7.90
CA ALA A 176 32.63 -18.64 9.09
C ALA A 176 33.75 -17.57 8.98
N PRO A 177 33.66 -16.44 9.72
CA PRO A 177 32.60 -16.11 10.66
C PRO A 177 31.33 -15.58 9.96
N LEU A 178 30.17 -15.94 10.49
CA LEU A 178 28.86 -15.45 10.07
C LEU A 178 28.16 -14.81 11.27
N LYS A 179 27.32 -13.83 11.00
CA LYS A 179 26.47 -13.14 11.96
C LYS A 179 25.01 -13.34 11.61
N GLU A 180 24.13 -13.16 12.57
CA GLU A 180 22.68 -13.07 12.32
C GLU A 180 22.41 -11.92 11.37
N GLY A 181 21.61 -12.17 10.32
CA GLY A 181 21.33 -11.24 9.25
C GLY A 181 22.23 -11.36 8.02
N ASP A 182 23.30 -12.16 8.06
CA ASP A 182 24.12 -12.42 6.87
C ASP A 182 23.32 -13.23 5.84
N GLU A 183 23.34 -12.78 4.58
CA GLU A 183 22.67 -13.45 3.47
C GLU A 183 23.44 -14.72 3.08
N VAL A 184 22.75 -15.84 3.11
CA VAL A 184 23.30 -17.17 2.77
C VAL A 184 22.64 -17.82 1.56
N GLY A 185 21.68 -17.14 0.96
CA GLY A 185 20.96 -17.62 -0.22
C GLY A 185 19.85 -16.68 -0.62
N THR A 186 19.17 -17.04 -1.70
CA THR A 186 18.06 -16.24 -2.29
C THR A 186 16.92 -17.16 -2.67
N ILE A 187 15.69 -16.69 -2.45
CA ILE A 187 14.49 -17.35 -2.99
C ILE A 187 14.05 -16.58 -4.23
N LYS A 188 13.96 -17.27 -5.37
CA LYS A 188 13.46 -16.71 -6.63
C LYS A 188 12.05 -17.21 -6.91
N TYR A 189 11.22 -16.33 -7.44
CA TYR A 189 9.85 -16.64 -7.84
C TYR A 189 9.69 -16.37 -9.32
N TYR A 190 9.08 -17.32 -10.01
CA TYR A 190 8.81 -17.24 -11.44
C TYR A 190 7.32 -17.43 -11.67
N TYR A 191 6.74 -16.64 -12.55
CA TYR A 191 5.37 -16.80 -13.02
C TYR A 191 5.37 -16.98 -14.52
N ASN A 192 4.80 -18.10 -15.03
CA ASN A 192 4.88 -18.48 -16.44
C ASN A 192 6.32 -18.41 -17.00
N GLU A 193 7.31 -18.92 -16.23
CA GLU A 193 8.75 -18.90 -16.55
C GLU A 193 9.38 -17.50 -16.66
N ALA A 194 8.64 -16.42 -16.41
CA ALA A 194 9.18 -15.08 -16.29
C ALA A 194 9.59 -14.80 -14.83
N TYR A 195 10.80 -14.21 -14.67
CA TYR A 195 11.36 -13.82 -13.36
C TYR A 195 10.80 -12.47 -12.89
#